data_e63086b6686270fae69c9fc705621007
#
_entry.id   e63086b6686270fae69c9fc705621007
#
_cell.length_a   1.000
_cell.length_b   1.000
_cell.length_c   1.000
_cell.angle_alpha   90.00
_cell.angle_beta   90.00
_cell.angle_gamma   90.00
#
_symmetry.space_group_name_H-M   'P 1'
#
loop_
_entity.id
_entity.type
_entity.pdbx_description
1 polymer ?
#
loop_
_entity_poly.entity_id
_entity_poly.type
_entity_poly.pdbx_seq_one_letter_code
_entity_poly.pdbx_strand_id
1 'polypeptide(L)'
;AGGVVILRSGKNAREVITAVKDKLETLKASLPEGVEIVTTYDRSQLIDRAIDNLSSKLLEEFIVVAIVCALFLWHVRSALVAIISLPLGLCIAFIVMHFQGLNANIMSLGGIAIAVGAMVDAAIVMIENAHKRLEEWDHQHPGEQIDNATRWKVITNASVEVGPALFISLLIITLSFIPIFTLEGQEGRLFGPLAFTKTYSMAGAAALAIIVIPILMGFWIRGKIPAENSNPLNRPLINAYHPLLIRVLHWPKATLLVAALSIFTVIWPLSQVGGEFLPK
;
A
#
# COMPACT_ATOMS: atom_id res chain seq x y z
N ALA A 1 -9.15 -25.51 40.90
CA ALA A 1 -9.80 -25.92 39.65
C ALA A 1 -9.43 -24.91 38.58
N GLY A 2 -9.23 -25.36 37.33
CA GLY A 2 -8.90 -24.50 36.20
C GLY A 2 -9.89 -24.71 35.05
N GLY A 3 -10.07 -23.67 34.23
CA GLY A 3 -10.91 -23.72 33.04
C GLY A 3 -10.16 -23.10 31.85
N VAL A 4 -10.42 -23.62 30.66
CA VAL A 4 -9.89 -23.08 29.39
C VAL A 4 -11.04 -22.79 28.47
N VAL A 5 -11.08 -21.54 27.94
CA VAL A 5 -12.05 -21.15 26.94
C VAL A 5 -11.38 -21.22 25.56
N ILE A 6 -11.96 -22.05 24.69
CA ILE A 6 -11.43 -22.25 23.33
C ILE A 6 -12.28 -21.49 22.33
N LEU A 7 -11.63 -20.69 21.46
CA LEU A 7 -12.26 -19.96 20.39
C LEU A 7 -12.69 -20.90 19.26
N ARG A 8 -13.94 -20.79 18.82
CA ARG A 8 -14.42 -21.49 17.61
C ARG A 8 -13.85 -20.85 16.35
N SER A 9 -13.52 -21.68 15.37
CA SER A 9 -13.04 -21.21 14.06
C SER A 9 -14.04 -20.22 13.42
N GLY A 10 -13.52 -19.17 12.82
CA GLY A 10 -14.31 -18.13 12.13
C GLY A 10 -14.92 -17.04 13.03
N LYS A 11 -14.71 -17.10 14.36
CA LYS A 11 -15.15 -16.04 15.28
C LYS A 11 -14.04 -15.02 15.55
N ASN A 12 -14.45 -13.77 15.81
CA ASN A 12 -13.52 -12.71 16.19
C ASN A 12 -12.99 -12.96 17.61
N ALA A 13 -11.68 -13.16 17.75
CA ALA A 13 -11.04 -13.47 19.02
C ALA A 13 -11.26 -12.37 20.07
N ARG A 14 -11.13 -11.10 19.69
CA ARG A 14 -11.28 -9.96 20.61
C ARG A 14 -12.69 -9.86 21.17
N GLU A 15 -13.68 -10.02 20.30
CA GLU A 15 -15.11 -9.98 20.66
C GLU A 15 -15.47 -11.10 21.63
N VAL A 16 -15.02 -12.32 21.35
CA VAL A 16 -15.25 -13.48 22.23
C VAL A 16 -14.54 -13.32 23.57
N ILE A 17 -13.29 -12.84 23.60
CA ILE A 17 -12.56 -12.61 24.86
C ILE A 17 -13.28 -11.55 25.71
N THR A 18 -13.77 -10.47 25.10
CA THR A 18 -14.53 -9.44 25.81
C THR A 18 -15.82 -10.02 26.40
N ALA A 19 -16.60 -10.76 25.61
CA ALA A 19 -17.80 -11.41 26.09
C ALA A 19 -17.55 -12.42 27.23
N VAL A 20 -16.42 -13.14 27.18
CA VAL A 20 -16.01 -14.05 28.26
C VAL A 20 -15.67 -13.27 29.52
N LYS A 21 -14.92 -12.18 29.43
CA LYS A 21 -14.59 -11.31 30.57
C LYS A 21 -15.84 -10.76 31.23
N ASP A 22 -16.77 -10.23 30.44
CA ASP A 22 -18.06 -9.71 30.93
C ASP A 22 -18.85 -10.81 31.67
N LYS A 23 -18.83 -12.03 31.11
CA LYS A 23 -19.52 -13.15 31.74
C LYS A 23 -18.83 -13.58 33.04
N LEU A 24 -17.50 -13.60 33.09
CA LEU A 24 -16.73 -13.90 34.30
C LEU A 24 -16.98 -12.85 35.39
N GLU A 25 -17.05 -11.58 35.06
CA GLU A 25 -17.42 -10.52 36.03
C GLU A 25 -18.81 -10.75 36.61
N THR A 26 -19.79 -11.13 35.78
CA THR A 26 -21.13 -11.49 36.26
C THR A 26 -21.12 -12.69 37.19
N LEU A 27 -20.26 -13.68 36.94
CA LEU A 27 -20.14 -14.89 37.76
C LEU A 27 -19.42 -14.65 39.07
N LYS A 28 -18.50 -13.64 39.15
CA LYS A 28 -17.82 -13.30 40.43
C LYS A 28 -18.79 -13.03 41.57
N ALA A 29 -19.95 -12.39 41.28
CA ALA A 29 -20.97 -12.10 42.30
C ALA A 29 -21.65 -13.35 42.88
N SER A 30 -21.54 -14.48 42.19
CA SER A 30 -22.16 -15.75 42.62
C SER A 30 -21.15 -16.75 43.22
N LEU A 31 -19.88 -16.36 43.36
CA LEU A 31 -18.86 -17.22 43.95
C LEU A 31 -18.93 -17.22 45.48
N PRO A 32 -18.61 -18.35 46.16
CA PRO A 32 -18.47 -18.38 47.60
C PRO A 32 -17.35 -17.47 48.12
N GLU A 33 -17.47 -17.00 49.37
CA GLU A 33 -16.43 -16.19 50.02
C GLU A 33 -15.09 -16.91 50.01
N GLY A 34 -14.04 -16.17 49.59
CA GLY A 34 -12.67 -16.69 49.50
C GLY A 34 -12.31 -17.38 48.19
N VAL A 35 -13.24 -17.42 47.20
CA VAL A 35 -12.94 -17.94 45.85
C VAL A 35 -12.73 -16.81 44.89
N GLU A 36 -11.56 -16.76 44.28
CA GLU A 36 -11.19 -15.76 43.27
C GLU A 36 -10.97 -16.39 41.90
N ILE A 37 -11.38 -15.66 40.83
CA ILE A 37 -11.04 -16.02 39.45
C ILE A 37 -9.75 -15.33 39.09
N VAL A 38 -8.67 -16.09 38.92
CA VAL A 38 -7.36 -15.60 38.50
C VAL A 38 -7.15 -15.94 37.01
N THR A 39 -7.01 -14.95 36.19
CA THR A 39 -6.70 -15.11 34.77
C THR A 39 -5.21 -15.41 34.62
N THR A 40 -4.85 -16.63 34.26
CA THR A 40 -3.46 -17.05 34.10
C THR A 40 -2.90 -16.74 32.71
N TYR A 41 -3.75 -16.75 31.71
CA TYR A 41 -3.38 -16.39 30.32
C TYR A 41 -4.53 -15.69 29.62
N ASP A 42 -4.24 -14.55 29.05
CA ASP A 42 -5.17 -13.74 28.24
C ASP A 42 -4.52 -13.31 26.94
N ARG A 43 -5.08 -13.81 25.84
CA ARG A 43 -4.56 -13.55 24.51
C ARG A 43 -4.87 -12.12 24.01
N SER A 44 -5.80 -11.41 24.65
CA SER A 44 -6.16 -10.05 24.23
C SER A 44 -4.96 -9.09 24.25
N GLN A 45 -4.11 -9.19 25.27
CA GLN A 45 -2.90 -8.37 25.38
C GLN A 45 -1.93 -8.56 24.22
N LEU A 46 -1.78 -9.81 23.73
CA LEU A 46 -0.95 -10.10 22.56
C LEU A 46 -1.57 -9.50 21.29
N ILE A 47 -2.88 -9.64 21.13
CA ILE A 47 -3.63 -9.10 20.00
C ILE A 47 -3.54 -7.57 20.00
N ASP A 48 -3.78 -6.92 21.13
CA ASP A 48 -3.74 -5.46 21.25
C ASP A 48 -2.33 -4.92 20.95
N ARG A 49 -1.28 -5.51 21.53
CA ARG A 49 0.11 -5.12 21.21
C ARG A 49 0.46 -5.29 19.73
N ALA A 50 -0.01 -6.37 19.12
CA ALA A 50 0.22 -6.60 17.70
C ALA A 50 -0.50 -5.57 16.82
N ILE A 51 -1.76 -5.22 17.16
CA ILE A 51 -2.53 -4.18 16.46
C ILE A 51 -1.88 -2.81 16.65
N ASP A 52 -1.50 -2.43 17.87
CA ASP A 52 -0.87 -1.16 18.17
C ASP A 52 0.46 -1.00 17.44
N ASN A 53 1.31 -2.02 17.48
CA ASN A 53 2.59 -2.00 16.78
C ASN A 53 2.40 -1.85 15.26
N LEU A 54 1.44 -2.59 14.69
CA LEU A 54 1.21 -2.56 13.25
C LEU A 54 0.52 -1.26 12.81
N SER A 55 -0.42 -0.75 13.61
CA SER A 55 -1.05 0.56 13.37
C SER A 55 -0.01 1.70 13.41
N SER A 56 0.92 1.63 14.37
CA SER A 56 2.03 2.58 14.45
C SER A 56 2.94 2.49 13.22
N LYS A 57 3.23 1.28 12.73
CA LYS A 57 4.03 1.09 11.52
C LYS A 57 3.33 1.56 10.26
N LEU A 58 2.03 1.34 10.13
CA LEU A 58 1.24 1.90 9.02
C LEU A 58 1.22 3.43 9.05
N LEU A 59 1.11 4.04 10.24
CA LEU A 59 1.18 5.49 10.37
C LEU A 59 2.57 6.02 10.00
N GLU A 60 3.63 5.36 10.46
CA GLU A 60 5.02 5.70 10.11
C GLU A 60 5.22 5.62 8.59
N GLU A 61 4.79 4.54 7.94
CA GLU A 61 4.84 4.36 6.49
C GLU A 61 4.08 5.47 5.76
N PHE A 62 2.86 5.78 6.22
CA PHE A 62 2.06 6.87 5.65
C PHE A 62 2.76 8.23 5.75
N ILE A 63 3.37 8.55 6.89
CA ILE A 63 4.11 9.80 7.09
C ILE A 63 5.34 9.85 6.17
N VAL A 64 6.12 8.75 6.10
CA VAL A 64 7.30 8.68 5.23
C VAL A 64 6.91 8.89 3.78
N VAL A 65 5.87 8.20 3.31
CA VAL A 65 5.35 8.35 1.95
C VAL A 65 4.88 9.79 1.69
N ALA A 66 4.15 10.39 2.63
CA ALA A 66 3.68 11.77 2.51
C ALA A 66 4.84 12.76 2.38
N ILE A 67 5.90 12.58 3.18
CA ILE A 67 7.12 13.42 3.12
C ILE A 67 7.82 13.22 1.77
N VAL A 68 8.00 11.98 1.34
CA VAL A 68 8.65 11.67 0.05
C VAL A 68 7.86 12.29 -1.11
N CYS A 69 6.53 12.10 -1.14
CA CYS A 69 5.68 12.72 -2.16
C CYS A 69 5.79 14.25 -2.17
N ALA A 70 5.79 14.88 -0.99
CA ALA A 70 5.91 16.33 -0.87
C ALA A 70 7.27 16.83 -1.37
N LEU A 71 8.36 16.11 -1.06
CA LEU A 71 9.71 16.47 -1.47
C LEU A 71 9.94 16.30 -2.98
N PHE A 72 9.47 15.20 -3.56
CA PHE A 72 9.71 14.91 -4.98
C PHE A 72 8.77 15.68 -5.91
N LEU A 73 7.50 15.80 -5.57
CA LEU A 73 6.55 16.59 -6.38
C LEU A 73 6.77 18.09 -6.23
N TRP A 74 7.42 18.55 -5.15
CA TRP A 74 7.71 19.96 -4.86
C TRP A 74 6.49 20.91 -5.03
N HIS A 75 5.29 20.32 -4.97
CA HIS A 75 4.01 21.01 -5.08
C HIS A 75 3.01 20.40 -4.09
N VAL A 76 2.76 21.10 -2.99
CA VAL A 76 1.95 20.60 -1.86
C VAL A 76 0.56 20.14 -2.27
N ARG A 77 -0.09 20.86 -3.20
CA ARG A 77 -1.45 20.48 -3.65
C ARG A 77 -1.48 19.18 -4.41
N SER A 78 -0.45 18.90 -5.19
CA SER A 78 -0.30 17.62 -5.90
C SER A 78 0.07 16.49 -4.96
N ALA A 79 0.96 16.75 -3.99
CA ALA A 79 1.26 15.78 -2.95
C ALA A 79 0.01 15.39 -2.15
N LEU A 80 -0.88 16.33 -1.86
CA LEU A 80 -2.15 16.04 -1.18
C LEU A 80 -3.04 15.09 -2.00
N VAL A 81 -3.03 15.14 -3.33
CA VAL A 81 -3.78 14.19 -4.17
C VAL A 81 -3.27 12.76 -3.93
N ALA A 82 -1.94 12.56 -3.97
CA ALA A 82 -1.33 11.26 -3.70
C ALA A 82 -1.60 10.80 -2.26
N ILE A 83 -1.43 11.68 -1.27
CA ILE A 83 -1.62 11.36 0.15
C ILE A 83 -3.08 10.95 0.45
N ILE A 84 -4.07 11.63 -0.12
CA ILE A 84 -5.49 11.33 0.13
C ILE A 84 -5.95 10.07 -0.61
N SER A 85 -5.33 9.73 -1.75
CA SER A 85 -5.67 8.50 -2.47
C SER A 85 -5.40 7.24 -1.64
N LEU A 86 -4.41 7.27 -0.72
CA LEU A 86 -4.04 6.14 0.13
C LEU A 86 -5.17 5.72 1.09
N PRO A 87 -5.64 6.59 2.02
CA PRO A 87 -6.71 6.21 2.93
C PRO A 87 -8.00 5.84 2.19
N LEU A 88 -8.27 6.45 1.03
CA LEU A 88 -9.43 6.08 0.22
C LEU A 88 -9.32 4.64 -0.31
N GLY A 89 -8.15 4.23 -0.80
CA GLY A 89 -7.91 2.86 -1.25
C GLY A 89 -8.02 1.84 -0.11
N LEU A 90 -7.50 2.18 1.07
CA LEU A 90 -7.65 1.35 2.27
C LEU A 90 -9.10 1.23 2.72
N CYS A 91 -9.87 2.33 2.68
CA CYS A 91 -11.30 2.29 2.98
C CYS A 91 -12.07 1.36 2.04
N ILE A 92 -11.75 1.36 0.73
CA ILE A 92 -12.36 0.42 -0.23
C ILE A 92 -12.07 -1.02 0.18
N ALA A 93 -10.83 -1.34 0.52
CA ALA A 93 -10.45 -2.68 0.96
C ALA A 93 -11.20 -3.11 2.21
N PHE A 94 -11.28 -2.24 3.23
CA PHE A 94 -12.04 -2.52 4.46
C PHE A 94 -13.53 -2.69 4.21
N ILE A 95 -14.12 -1.88 3.33
CA ILE A 95 -15.55 -2.01 2.96
C ILE A 95 -15.79 -3.38 2.32
N VAL A 96 -14.96 -3.81 1.36
CA VAL A 96 -15.11 -5.11 0.71
C VAL A 96 -14.93 -6.24 1.71
N MET A 97 -13.93 -6.16 2.61
CA MET A 97 -13.72 -7.15 3.67
C MET A 97 -14.92 -7.24 4.60
N HIS A 98 -15.51 -6.10 4.99
CA HIS A 98 -16.69 -6.07 5.84
C HIS A 98 -17.88 -6.79 5.21
N PHE A 99 -18.17 -6.53 3.93
CA PHE A 99 -19.25 -7.20 3.21
C PHE A 99 -19.03 -8.71 3.05
N GLN A 100 -17.81 -9.14 3.01
CA GLN A 100 -17.44 -10.58 2.92
C GLN A 100 -17.35 -11.26 4.31
N GLY A 101 -17.53 -10.52 5.40
CA GLY A 101 -17.38 -11.06 6.75
C GLY A 101 -15.96 -11.45 7.13
N LEU A 102 -14.95 -10.88 6.44
CA LEU A 102 -13.55 -11.11 6.73
C LEU A 102 -13.08 -10.22 7.88
N ASN A 103 -12.57 -10.85 8.93
CA ASN A 103 -12.00 -10.13 10.06
C ASN A 103 -10.60 -9.61 9.75
N ALA A 104 -10.32 -8.36 10.11
CA ALA A 104 -8.97 -7.82 10.08
C ALA A 104 -8.11 -8.53 11.14
N ASN A 105 -6.96 -9.02 10.73
CA ASN A 105 -5.96 -9.64 11.58
C ASN A 105 -4.56 -9.12 11.21
N ILE A 106 -3.53 -9.56 11.92
CA ILE A 106 -2.15 -9.14 11.69
C ILE A 106 -1.71 -9.36 10.23
N MET A 107 -2.12 -10.48 9.64
CA MET A 107 -1.79 -10.78 8.23
C MET A 107 -2.54 -9.87 7.25
N SER A 108 -3.81 -9.54 7.54
CA SER A 108 -4.58 -8.57 6.75
C SER A 108 -3.92 -7.18 6.77
N LEU A 109 -3.48 -6.72 7.94
CA LEU A 109 -2.79 -5.44 8.06
C LEU A 109 -1.42 -5.46 7.35
N GLY A 110 -0.69 -6.60 7.40
CA GLY A 110 0.51 -6.79 6.60
C GLY A 110 0.24 -6.72 5.09
N GLY A 111 -0.89 -7.26 4.63
CA GLY A 111 -1.34 -7.14 3.24
C GLY A 111 -1.60 -5.69 2.81
N ILE A 112 -2.14 -4.87 3.73
CA ILE A 112 -2.33 -3.43 3.53
C ILE A 112 -0.98 -2.73 3.37
N ALA A 113 -0.02 -2.96 4.28
CA ALA A 113 1.30 -2.36 4.22
C ALA A 113 1.98 -2.61 2.86
N ILE A 114 1.93 -3.85 2.36
CA ILE A 114 2.46 -4.19 1.04
C ILE A 114 1.71 -3.45 -0.09
N ALA A 115 0.40 -3.24 0.05
CA ALA A 115 -0.39 -2.58 -0.98
C ALA A 115 -0.15 -1.06 -1.05
N VAL A 116 0.14 -0.41 0.08
CA VAL A 116 0.34 1.05 0.18
C VAL A 116 1.40 1.53 -0.81
N GLY A 117 2.56 0.86 -0.88
CA GLY A 117 3.63 1.23 -1.81
C GLY A 117 3.19 1.24 -3.28
N ALA A 118 2.51 0.20 -3.72
CA ALA A 118 2.03 0.09 -5.10
C ALA A 118 0.87 1.06 -5.42
N MET A 119 0.05 1.39 -4.41
CA MET A 119 -1.04 2.37 -4.55
C MET A 119 -0.50 3.79 -4.78
N VAL A 120 0.55 4.16 -4.02
CA VAL A 120 1.21 5.46 -4.15
C VAL A 120 1.83 5.64 -5.51
N ASP A 121 2.51 4.62 -6.02
CA ASP A 121 3.19 4.67 -7.30
C ASP A 121 2.23 5.03 -8.43
N ALA A 122 1.06 4.40 -8.48
CA ALA A 122 0.04 4.75 -9.47
C ALA A 122 -0.43 6.21 -9.39
N ALA A 123 -0.59 6.74 -8.18
CA ALA A 123 -0.97 8.14 -7.98
C ALA A 123 0.15 9.09 -8.43
N ILE A 124 1.40 8.80 -8.07
CA ILE A 124 2.57 9.63 -8.41
C ILE A 124 2.74 9.70 -9.92
N VAL A 125 2.73 8.57 -10.63
CA VAL A 125 2.90 8.54 -12.09
C VAL A 125 1.81 9.34 -12.81
N MET A 126 0.56 9.24 -12.34
CA MET A 126 -0.55 10.02 -12.90
C MET A 126 -0.36 11.53 -12.69
N ILE A 127 0.05 11.94 -11.49
CA ILE A 127 0.29 13.35 -11.14
C ILE A 127 1.49 13.89 -11.91
N GLU A 128 2.57 13.12 -12.00
CA GLU A 128 3.79 13.52 -12.72
C GLU A 128 3.50 13.75 -14.20
N ASN A 129 2.76 12.85 -14.85
CA ASN A 129 2.37 13.06 -16.25
C ASN A 129 1.49 14.30 -16.41
N ALA A 130 0.55 14.55 -15.50
CA ALA A 130 -0.25 15.76 -15.52
C ALA A 130 0.60 17.04 -15.35
N HIS A 131 1.59 17.02 -14.45
CA HIS A 131 2.54 18.12 -14.29
C HIS A 131 3.32 18.38 -15.57
N LYS A 132 3.86 17.34 -16.18
CA LYS A 132 4.63 17.44 -17.43
C LYS A 132 3.78 18.05 -18.54
N ARG A 133 2.54 17.60 -18.71
CA ARG A 133 1.64 18.15 -19.75
C ARG A 133 1.23 19.60 -19.48
N LEU A 134 1.08 19.97 -18.21
CA LEU A 134 0.80 21.37 -17.85
C LEU A 134 2.03 22.26 -18.02
N GLU A 135 3.24 21.77 -17.73
CA GLU A 135 4.51 22.45 -17.99
C GLU A 135 4.72 22.65 -19.52
N GLU A 136 4.49 21.61 -20.33
CA GLU A 136 4.55 21.69 -21.79
C GLU A 136 3.57 22.73 -22.32
N TRP A 137 2.37 22.82 -21.77
CA TRP A 137 1.39 23.83 -22.16
C TRP A 137 1.88 25.26 -21.83
N ASP A 138 2.43 25.48 -20.64
CA ASP A 138 2.97 26.79 -20.20
C ASP A 138 4.15 27.23 -21.10
N HIS A 139 4.99 26.30 -21.52
CA HIS A 139 6.08 26.57 -22.48
C HIS A 139 5.59 26.92 -23.87
N GLN A 140 4.47 26.38 -24.34
CA GLN A 140 3.87 26.68 -25.65
C GLN A 140 3.09 27.98 -25.64
N HIS A 141 2.63 28.47 -24.47
CA HIS A 141 1.82 29.68 -24.31
C HIS A 141 2.42 30.63 -23.27
N PRO A 142 3.64 31.18 -23.54
CA PRO A 142 4.36 31.99 -22.55
C PRO A 142 3.59 33.27 -22.23
N GLY A 143 3.24 33.46 -20.97
CA GLY A 143 2.53 34.62 -20.46
C GLY A 143 1.00 34.54 -20.48
N GLU A 144 0.42 33.48 -21.04
CA GLU A 144 -1.01 33.21 -20.94
C GLU A 144 -1.35 32.50 -19.64
N GLN A 145 -2.45 32.88 -19.00
CA GLN A 145 -2.98 32.13 -17.86
C GLN A 145 -3.91 31.04 -18.37
N ILE A 146 -3.60 29.79 -18.02
CA ILE A 146 -4.44 28.65 -18.35
C ILE A 146 -5.83 28.80 -17.72
N ASP A 147 -6.88 28.79 -18.54
CA ASP A 147 -8.25 28.82 -18.07
C ASP A 147 -8.66 27.45 -17.48
N ASN A 148 -9.76 27.41 -16.71
CA ASN A 148 -10.21 26.19 -16.07
C ASN A 148 -10.56 25.07 -17.06
N ALA A 149 -11.18 25.41 -18.21
CA ALA A 149 -11.60 24.43 -19.19
C ALA A 149 -10.40 23.76 -19.88
N THR A 150 -9.41 24.58 -20.29
CA THR A 150 -8.16 24.10 -20.89
C THR A 150 -7.37 23.24 -19.91
N ARG A 151 -7.27 23.65 -18.63
CA ARG A 151 -6.61 22.86 -17.60
C ARG A 151 -7.26 21.49 -17.41
N TRP A 152 -8.58 21.42 -17.31
CA TRP A 152 -9.30 20.15 -17.24
C TRP A 152 -9.00 19.27 -18.46
N LYS A 153 -8.98 19.85 -19.65
CA LYS A 153 -8.67 19.14 -20.90
C LYS A 153 -7.24 18.57 -20.88
N VAL A 154 -6.26 19.36 -20.44
CA VAL A 154 -4.86 18.92 -20.33
C VAL A 154 -4.72 17.78 -19.32
N ILE A 155 -5.33 17.89 -18.13
CA ILE A 155 -5.29 16.84 -17.10
C ILE A 155 -6.01 15.59 -17.58
N THR A 156 -7.17 15.72 -18.24
CA THR A 156 -7.89 14.57 -18.79
C THR A 156 -7.04 13.84 -19.83
N ASN A 157 -6.43 14.56 -20.76
CA ASN A 157 -5.56 13.97 -21.79
C ASN A 157 -4.35 13.26 -21.15
N ALA A 158 -3.70 13.91 -20.19
CA ALA A 158 -2.60 13.30 -19.44
C ALA A 158 -3.02 12.00 -18.72
N SER A 159 -4.22 11.99 -18.14
CA SER A 159 -4.76 10.82 -17.46
C SER A 159 -5.11 9.68 -18.42
N VAL A 160 -5.67 10.01 -19.59
CA VAL A 160 -5.98 9.02 -20.64
C VAL A 160 -4.72 8.41 -21.22
N GLU A 161 -3.63 9.17 -21.30
CA GLU A 161 -2.34 8.70 -21.83
C GLU A 161 -1.72 7.60 -20.98
N VAL A 162 -1.67 7.77 -19.65
CA VAL A 162 -0.99 6.83 -18.75
C VAL A 162 -1.96 5.85 -18.07
N GLY A 163 -3.24 6.18 -18.00
CA GLY A 163 -4.27 5.40 -17.31
C GLY A 163 -4.30 3.93 -17.73
N PRO A 164 -4.34 3.57 -19.00
CA PRO A 164 -4.37 2.18 -19.45
C PRO A 164 -3.13 1.39 -19.00
N ALA A 165 -1.94 1.98 -19.10
CA ALA A 165 -0.70 1.33 -18.68
C ALA A 165 -0.67 1.10 -17.16
N LEU A 166 -1.09 2.08 -16.37
CA LEU A 166 -1.21 1.96 -14.91
C LEU A 166 -2.22 0.89 -14.51
N PHE A 167 -3.39 0.88 -15.16
CA PHE A 167 -4.41 -0.13 -14.88
C PHE A 167 -3.90 -1.55 -15.14
N ILE A 168 -3.27 -1.78 -16.29
CA ILE A 168 -2.70 -3.08 -16.64
C ILE A 168 -1.58 -3.47 -15.67
N SER A 169 -0.69 -2.53 -15.29
CA SER A 169 0.34 -2.78 -14.28
C SER A 169 -0.26 -3.23 -12.94
N LEU A 170 -1.23 -2.49 -12.42
CA LEU A 170 -1.89 -2.82 -11.16
C LEU A 170 -2.65 -4.15 -11.26
N LEU A 171 -3.26 -4.44 -12.40
CA LEU A 171 -3.93 -5.71 -12.67
C LEU A 171 -2.94 -6.87 -12.65
N ILE A 172 -1.78 -6.75 -13.32
CA ILE A 172 -0.73 -7.78 -13.33
C ILE A 172 -0.22 -8.03 -11.90
N ILE A 173 0.05 -6.98 -11.14
CA ILE A 173 0.49 -7.10 -9.74
C ILE A 173 -0.60 -7.78 -8.90
N THR A 174 -1.87 -7.46 -9.12
CA THR A 174 -3.00 -8.10 -8.44
C THR A 174 -3.08 -9.59 -8.79
N LEU A 175 -2.99 -9.94 -10.07
CA LEU A 175 -3.04 -11.32 -10.56
C LEU A 175 -1.83 -12.14 -10.09
N SER A 176 -0.67 -11.53 -9.88
CA SER A 176 0.53 -12.23 -9.38
C SER A 176 0.35 -12.87 -8.01
N PHE A 177 -0.69 -12.47 -7.26
CA PHE A 177 -1.04 -13.03 -5.96
C PHE A 177 -2.03 -14.20 -6.02
N ILE A 178 -2.57 -14.52 -7.22
CA ILE A 178 -3.49 -15.66 -7.39
C ILE A 178 -2.90 -16.98 -6.85
N PRO A 179 -1.61 -17.30 -7.04
CA PRO A 179 -1.05 -18.54 -6.49
C PRO A 179 -1.18 -18.70 -4.98
N ILE A 180 -1.25 -17.60 -4.23
CA ILE A 180 -1.42 -17.66 -2.77
C ILE A 180 -2.80 -18.20 -2.39
N PHE A 181 -3.82 -17.99 -3.21
CA PHE A 181 -5.16 -18.53 -2.97
C PHE A 181 -5.27 -20.03 -3.17
N THR A 182 -4.28 -20.66 -3.81
CA THR A 182 -4.21 -22.13 -3.98
C THR A 182 -3.51 -22.84 -2.83
N LEU A 183 -2.96 -22.09 -1.86
CA LEU A 183 -2.34 -22.65 -0.67
C LEU A 183 -3.39 -23.29 0.23
N GLU A 184 -3.13 -24.51 0.67
CA GLU A 184 -4.01 -25.29 1.53
C GLU A 184 -3.46 -25.44 2.95
N GLY A 185 -4.25 -25.99 3.86
CA GLY A 185 -3.82 -26.31 5.23
C GLY A 185 -3.47 -25.08 6.07
N GLN A 186 -2.32 -25.12 6.74
CA GLN A 186 -1.86 -24.04 7.62
C GLN A 186 -1.39 -22.80 6.83
N GLU A 187 -0.74 -23.02 5.70
CA GLU A 187 -0.24 -21.93 4.84
C GLU A 187 -1.38 -21.09 4.28
N GLY A 188 -2.43 -21.73 3.76
CA GLY A 188 -3.61 -21.02 3.27
C GLY A 188 -4.32 -20.20 4.36
N ARG A 189 -4.37 -20.71 5.60
CA ARG A 189 -4.96 -20.00 6.75
C ARG A 189 -4.14 -18.79 7.19
N LEU A 190 -2.81 -18.85 7.05
CA LEU A 190 -1.92 -17.74 7.39
C LEU A 190 -1.90 -16.67 6.29
N PHE A 191 -1.68 -17.07 5.06
CA PHE A 191 -1.49 -16.14 3.95
C PHE A 191 -2.77 -15.71 3.25
N GLY A 192 -3.87 -16.46 3.39
CA GLY A 192 -5.16 -16.11 2.81
C GLY A 192 -5.63 -14.70 3.17
N PRO A 193 -5.70 -14.31 4.44
CA PRO A 193 -6.10 -12.95 4.84
C PRO A 193 -5.21 -11.86 4.24
N LEU A 194 -3.90 -12.08 4.17
CA LEU A 194 -2.93 -11.18 3.54
C LEU A 194 -3.22 -11.01 2.04
N ALA A 195 -3.42 -12.15 1.34
CA ALA A 195 -3.69 -12.14 -0.10
C ALA A 195 -5.01 -11.44 -0.43
N PHE A 196 -6.08 -11.71 0.33
CA PHE A 196 -7.37 -11.04 0.16
C PHE A 196 -7.25 -9.54 0.36
N THR A 197 -6.66 -9.10 1.46
CA THR A 197 -6.54 -7.67 1.79
C THR A 197 -5.71 -6.93 0.76
N LYS A 198 -4.54 -7.49 0.37
CA LYS A 198 -3.71 -6.90 -0.66
C LYS A 198 -4.45 -6.81 -1.99
N THR A 199 -5.11 -7.88 -2.42
CA THR A 199 -5.84 -7.92 -3.69
C THR A 199 -6.96 -6.87 -3.74
N TYR A 200 -7.72 -6.71 -2.66
CA TYR A 200 -8.78 -5.71 -2.58
C TYR A 200 -8.23 -4.28 -2.55
N SER A 201 -7.15 -4.05 -1.80
CA SER A 201 -6.47 -2.76 -1.80
C SER A 201 -5.96 -2.39 -3.19
N MET A 202 -5.35 -3.32 -3.91
CA MET A 202 -4.84 -3.12 -5.26
C MET A 202 -5.96 -2.87 -6.29
N ALA A 203 -7.06 -3.63 -6.20
CA ALA A 203 -8.22 -3.40 -7.05
C ALA A 203 -8.85 -2.02 -6.76
N GLY A 204 -8.96 -1.64 -5.49
CA GLY A 204 -9.39 -0.31 -5.06
C GLY A 204 -8.46 0.78 -5.60
N ALA A 205 -7.15 0.60 -5.52
CA ALA A 205 -6.15 1.51 -6.06
C ALA A 205 -6.30 1.70 -7.57
N ALA A 206 -6.49 0.62 -8.31
CA ALA A 206 -6.71 0.67 -9.76
C ALA A 206 -7.97 1.47 -10.13
N ALA A 207 -9.06 1.27 -9.40
CA ALA A 207 -10.29 2.05 -9.57
C ALA A 207 -10.08 3.54 -9.23
N LEU A 208 -9.39 3.84 -8.13
CA LEU A 208 -9.08 5.20 -7.72
C LEU A 208 -8.16 5.91 -8.71
N ALA A 209 -7.16 5.22 -9.25
CA ALA A 209 -6.23 5.77 -10.22
C ALA A 209 -6.96 6.27 -11.49
N ILE A 210 -7.98 5.56 -11.92
CA ILE A 210 -8.73 5.92 -13.13
C ILE A 210 -9.82 6.96 -12.84
N ILE A 211 -10.50 6.88 -11.70
CA ILE A 211 -11.71 7.66 -11.43
C ILE A 211 -11.39 8.87 -10.56
N VAL A 212 -10.80 8.65 -9.40
CA VAL A 212 -10.71 9.66 -8.34
C VAL A 212 -9.49 10.56 -8.52
N ILE A 213 -8.33 10.00 -8.86
CA ILE A 213 -7.10 10.79 -9.00
C ILE A 213 -7.22 11.86 -10.08
N PRO A 214 -7.72 11.59 -11.30
CA PRO A 214 -7.92 12.65 -12.31
C PRO A 214 -8.87 13.78 -11.83
N ILE A 215 -9.92 13.41 -11.10
CA ILE A 215 -10.86 14.39 -10.55
C ILE A 215 -10.18 15.26 -9.49
N LEU A 216 -9.47 14.66 -8.55
CA LEU A 216 -8.73 15.40 -7.51
C LEU A 216 -7.66 16.30 -8.12
N MET A 217 -6.96 15.84 -9.15
CA MET A 217 -6.00 16.66 -9.89
C MET A 217 -6.67 17.88 -10.51
N GLY A 218 -7.80 17.71 -11.18
CA GLY A 218 -8.55 18.81 -11.79
C GLY A 218 -9.01 19.89 -10.80
N PHE A 219 -9.36 19.47 -9.57
CA PHE A 219 -9.76 20.41 -8.52
C PHE A 219 -8.57 21.06 -7.80
N TRP A 220 -7.50 20.32 -7.55
CA TRP A 220 -6.43 20.76 -6.64
C TRP A 220 -5.16 21.23 -7.32
N ILE A 221 -4.81 20.70 -8.49
CA ILE A 221 -3.62 21.16 -9.21
C ILE A 221 -3.93 22.52 -9.83
N ARG A 222 -3.59 23.58 -9.10
CA ARG A 222 -3.78 24.98 -9.48
C ARG A 222 -2.53 25.80 -9.18
N GLY A 223 -2.31 26.84 -9.99
CA GLY A 223 -1.17 27.74 -9.83
C GLY A 223 0.00 27.36 -10.73
N LYS A 224 1.14 28.02 -10.55
CA LYS A 224 2.38 27.70 -11.27
C LYS A 224 2.91 26.36 -10.76
N ILE A 225 3.06 25.42 -11.68
CA ILE A 225 3.71 24.15 -11.42
C ILE A 225 5.22 24.39 -11.52
N PRO A 226 6.00 24.03 -10.49
CA PRO A 226 7.45 24.13 -10.56
C PRO A 226 7.98 23.23 -11.69
N ALA A 227 8.86 23.74 -12.52
CA ALA A 227 9.53 22.93 -13.53
C ALA A 227 10.29 21.78 -12.86
N GLU A 228 10.33 20.61 -13.50
CA GLU A 228 10.99 19.41 -12.97
C GLU A 228 12.45 19.69 -12.56
N ASN A 229 13.16 20.49 -13.34
CA ASN A 229 14.54 20.90 -13.07
C ASN A 229 14.69 21.95 -11.95
N SER A 230 13.62 22.53 -11.44
CA SER A 230 13.68 23.48 -10.33
C SER A 230 13.76 22.82 -8.96
N ASN A 231 13.43 21.54 -8.88
CA ASN A 231 13.53 20.78 -7.64
C ASN A 231 15.01 20.46 -7.31
N PRO A 232 15.52 20.95 -6.16
CA PRO A 232 16.92 20.73 -5.77
C PRO A 232 17.28 19.27 -5.54
N LEU A 233 16.29 18.39 -5.30
CA LEU A 233 16.49 16.96 -5.13
C LEU A 233 16.51 16.20 -6.46
N ASN A 234 15.65 16.58 -7.41
CA ASN A 234 15.58 15.88 -8.70
C ASN A 234 16.80 16.15 -9.56
N ARG A 235 17.31 17.37 -9.56
CA ARG A 235 18.46 17.79 -10.39
C ARG A 235 19.72 16.93 -10.19
N PRO A 236 20.23 16.69 -8.96
CA PRO A 236 21.41 15.82 -8.77
C PRO A 236 21.12 14.37 -9.12
N LEU A 237 19.90 13.86 -8.86
CA LEU A 237 19.50 12.51 -9.22
C LEU A 237 19.46 12.31 -10.72
N ILE A 238 18.86 13.24 -11.48
CA ILE A 238 18.82 13.21 -12.94
C ILE A 238 20.25 13.28 -13.50
N ASN A 239 21.09 14.17 -12.98
CA ASN A 239 22.49 14.32 -13.41
C ASN A 239 23.34 13.07 -13.15
N ALA A 240 23.06 12.32 -12.09
CA ALA A 240 23.72 11.05 -11.79
C ALA A 240 23.18 9.89 -12.65
N TYR A 241 21.88 9.85 -12.86
CA TYR A 241 21.21 8.77 -13.59
C TYR A 241 21.41 8.85 -15.11
N HIS A 242 21.33 10.06 -15.69
CA HIS A 242 21.42 10.28 -17.12
C HIS A 242 22.67 9.68 -17.78
N PRO A 243 23.90 9.92 -17.28
CA PRO A 243 25.10 9.32 -17.87
C PRO A 243 25.17 7.81 -17.72
N LEU A 244 24.59 7.27 -16.63
CA LEU A 244 24.47 5.84 -16.42
C LEU A 244 23.53 5.22 -17.47
N LEU A 245 22.36 5.83 -17.67
CA LEU A 245 21.38 5.37 -18.65
C LEU A 245 21.96 5.37 -20.08
N ILE A 246 22.65 6.45 -20.47
CA ILE A 246 23.30 6.52 -21.79
C ILE A 246 24.31 5.40 -21.95
N ARG A 247 25.15 5.10 -20.91
CA ARG A 247 26.15 4.04 -20.97
C ARG A 247 25.52 2.65 -21.10
N VAL A 248 24.46 2.39 -20.35
CA VAL A 248 23.69 1.15 -20.41
C VAL A 248 23.07 0.93 -21.80
N LEU A 249 22.47 1.97 -22.37
CA LEU A 249 21.87 1.91 -23.70
C LEU A 249 22.89 1.84 -24.82
N HIS A 250 24.07 2.43 -24.63
CA HIS A 250 25.16 2.38 -25.62
C HIS A 250 25.79 0.98 -25.71
N TRP A 251 25.77 0.20 -24.61
CA TRP A 251 26.37 -1.12 -24.53
C TRP A 251 25.31 -2.20 -24.20
N PRO A 252 24.25 -2.38 -25.02
CA PRO A 252 23.12 -3.23 -24.67
C PRO A 252 23.51 -4.70 -24.48
N LYS A 253 24.45 -5.23 -25.29
CA LYS A 253 24.93 -6.62 -25.17
C LYS A 253 25.68 -6.86 -23.85
N ALA A 254 26.53 -5.92 -23.44
CA ALA A 254 27.24 -6.01 -22.16
C ALA A 254 26.27 -5.92 -20.97
N THR A 255 25.30 -5.03 -21.06
CA THR A 255 24.23 -4.88 -20.04
C THR A 255 23.41 -6.15 -19.89
N LEU A 256 22.99 -6.77 -21.00
CA LEU A 256 22.27 -8.05 -20.96
C LEU A 256 23.14 -9.17 -20.40
N LEU A 257 24.43 -9.19 -20.74
CA LEU A 257 25.37 -10.18 -20.19
C LEU A 257 25.50 -10.04 -18.67
N VAL A 258 25.68 -8.81 -18.18
CA VAL A 258 25.77 -8.52 -16.74
C VAL A 258 24.46 -8.92 -16.04
N ALA A 259 23.31 -8.60 -16.62
CA ALA A 259 22.02 -8.99 -16.07
C ALA A 259 21.86 -10.52 -15.98
N ALA A 260 22.24 -11.23 -17.05
CA ALA A 260 22.22 -12.69 -17.07
C ALA A 260 23.18 -13.29 -16.01
N LEU A 261 24.40 -12.80 -15.93
CA LEU A 261 25.37 -13.22 -14.90
C LEU A 261 24.84 -12.96 -13.48
N SER A 262 24.19 -11.81 -13.25
CA SER A 262 23.58 -11.49 -11.96
C SER A 262 22.49 -12.51 -11.58
N ILE A 263 21.66 -12.96 -12.53
CA ILE A 263 20.67 -14.01 -12.29
C ILE A 263 21.36 -15.32 -11.92
N PHE A 264 22.44 -15.70 -12.61
CA PHE A 264 23.18 -16.91 -12.28
C PHE A 264 23.84 -16.88 -10.91
N THR A 265 24.34 -15.70 -10.47
CA THR A 265 24.92 -15.57 -9.12
C THR A 265 23.91 -15.80 -8.00
N VAL A 266 22.60 -15.61 -8.23
CA VAL A 266 21.54 -15.86 -7.25
C VAL A 266 21.39 -17.36 -6.95
N ILE A 267 21.74 -18.24 -7.89
CA ILE A 267 21.61 -19.69 -7.72
C ILE A 267 22.45 -20.20 -6.53
N TRP A 268 23.63 -19.61 -6.33
CA TRP A 268 24.50 -20.02 -5.25
C TRP A 268 23.95 -19.72 -3.84
N PRO A 269 23.56 -18.49 -3.47
CA PRO A 269 22.91 -18.25 -2.18
C PRO A 269 21.56 -18.98 -2.05
N LEU A 270 20.78 -19.11 -3.14
CA LEU A 270 19.52 -19.84 -3.12
C LEU A 270 19.70 -21.31 -2.73
N SER A 271 20.79 -21.94 -3.15
CA SER A 271 21.11 -23.32 -2.77
C SER A 271 21.51 -23.50 -1.30
N GLN A 272 21.84 -22.40 -0.61
CA GLN A 272 22.25 -22.40 0.80
C GLN A 272 21.16 -21.92 1.76
N VAL A 273 20.11 -21.28 1.23
CA VAL A 273 18.95 -20.86 2.05
C VAL A 273 18.13 -22.11 2.38
N GLY A 274 18.07 -22.46 3.65
CA GLY A 274 17.25 -23.56 4.14
C GLY A 274 15.76 -23.28 3.97
N GLY A 275 14.98 -24.34 3.74
CA GLY A 275 13.52 -24.25 3.64
C GLY A 275 12.84 -24.35 5.01
N GLU A 276 12.94 -23.34 5.86
CA GLU A 276 12.21 -23.30 7.14
C GLU A 276 10.92 -22.49 6.97
N PHE A 277 9.79 -23.08 7.38
CA PHE A 277 8.47 -22.44 7.27
C PHE A 277 8.22 -21.38 8.37
N LEU A 278 8.78 -21.58 9.55
CA LEU A 278 8.67 -20.67 10.69
C LEU A 278 10.08 -20.36 11.24
N PRO A 279 10.38 -19.10 11.56
CA PRO A 279 11.61 -18.77 12.26
C PRO A 279 11.62 -19.45 13.64
N LYS A 280 12.79 -20.03 14.00
CA LYS A 280 13.02 -20.60 15.32
C LYS A 280 13.07 -19.54 16.39
#